data_44b707b297ef30950a515fafcbc82959
#
_entry.id   44b707b297ef30950a515fafcbc82959
#
_cell.length_a   1.000
_cell.length_b   1.000
_cell.length_c   1.000
_cell.angle_alpha   90.00
_cell.angle_beta   90.00
_cell.angle_gamma   90.00
#
_symmetry.space_group_name_H-M   'P 1'
#
loop_
_entity.id
_entity.type
_entity.pdbx_description
1 polymer ?
#
loop_
_entity_poly.entity_id
_entity_poly.type
_entity_poly.pdbx_seq_one_letter_code
_entity_poly.pdbx_strand_id
1 'polypeptide(L)'
;MEDRYMYEDMSKILKDRQIGDFKLSHFTISNHEGYAMCHGIAPGDYVRLEHCGSILMSNTPMEKRTNEDFVTNAHGKVLIGGLGIGLILLAIQDDPMIDKITVVEKNQEVIDLVASQLPLSNKVEIICADVYDYVPEDFYNTIYMDIWSFINEGVCYDEMYPLMDKYEQYLDVNDEDGYIDCWCRYEAERGIRI
;
A
#
# COMPACT_ATOMS: atom_id res chain seq x y z
N MET A 1 22.54 -4.47 -8.17
CA MET A 1 21.96 -4.39 -6.83
C MET A 1 20.87 -5.44 -6.83
N GLU A 2 21.05 -6.54 -6.12
CA GLU A 2 19.99 -7.55 -6.00
C GLU A 2 18.82 -6.88 -5.26
N ASP A 3 17.60 -7.05 -5.78
CA ASP A 3 16.36 -6.55 -5.16
C ASP A 3 16.29 -7.12 -3.73
N ARG A 4 16.59 -6.29 -2.74
CA ARG A 4 16.65 -6.68 -1.33
C ARG A 4 15.27 -7.08 -0.79
N TYR A 5 14.23 -6.63 -1.48
CA TYR A 5 12.85 -6.94 -1.19
C TYR A 5 12.19 -7.54 -2.43
N MET A 6 11.88 -8.80 -2.35
CA MET A 6 11.20 -9.50 -3.44
C MET A 6 9.69 -9.39 -3.21
N TYR A 7 9.05 -8.51 -3.97
CA TYR A 7 7.60 -8.46 -3.99
C TYR A 7 7.03 -9.78 -4.49
N GLU A 8 6.03 -10.28 -3.78
CA GLU A 8 5.28 -11.44 -4.22
C GLU A 8 4.56 -11.20 -5.56
N ASP A 9 4.41 -12.25 -6.34
CA ASP A 9 3.63 -12.20 -7.57
C ASP A 9 2.13 -12.27 -7.23
N MET A 10 1.52 -11.11 -6.99
CA MET A 10 0.12 -11.00 -6.59
C MET A 10 -0.84 -11.63 -7.60
N SER A 11 -0.46 -11.71 -8.89
CA SER A 11 -1.29 -12.36 -9.92
C SER A 11 -1.41 -13.87 -9.73
N LYS A 12 -0.52 -14.49 -8.97
CA LYS A 12 -0.60 -15.92 -8.61
C LYS A 12 -1.35 -16.16 -7.30
N ILE A 13 -1.41 -15.16 -6.43
CA ILE A 13 -2.03 -15.26 -5.10
C ILE A 13 -3.52 -14.93 -5.17
N LEU A 14 -3.83 -13.77 -5.77
CA LEU A 14 -5.19 -13.25 -5.83
C LEU A 14 -5.95 -13.84 -7.03
N LYS A 15 -7.19 -14.20 -6.82
CA LYS A 15 -8.11 -14.71 -7.85
C LYS A 15 -9.16 -13.66 -8.16
N ASP A 16 -9.68 -13.67 -9.38
CA ASP A 16 -10.80 -12.85 -9.78
C ASP A 16 -11.98 -13.09 -8.85
N ARG A 17 -12.47 -12.01 -8.24
CA ARG A 17 -13.59 -12.04 -7.32
C ARG A 17 -14.19 -10.64 -7.21
N GLN A 18 -15.47 -10.58 -6.88
CA GLN A 18 -16.19 -9.33 -6.62
C GLN A 18 -16.99 -9.43 -5.33
N ILE A 19 -16.94 -8.39 -4.51
CA ILE A 19 -17.80 -8.20 -3.34
C ILE A 19 -18.30 -6.76 -3.38
N GLY A 20 -19.61 -6.58 -3.42
CA GLY A 20 -20.23 -5.26 -3.61
C GLY A 20 -19.70 -4.58 -4.87
N ASP A 21 -19.23 -3.35 -4.70
CA ASP A 21 -18.69 -2.51 -5.78
C ASP A 21 -17.17 -2.70 -5.99
N PHE A 22 -16.51 -3.53 -5.16
CA PHE A 22 -15.10 -3.84 -5.27
C PHE A 22 -14.87 -5.12 -6.06
N LYS A 23 -13.89 -5.09 -6.97
CA LYS A 23 -13.56 -6.21 -7.85
C LYS A 23 -12.06 -6.38 -7.97
N LEU A 24 -11.58 -7.63 -7.81
CA LEU A 24 -10.27 -8.08 -8.25
C LEU A 24 -10.39 -8.65 -9.65
N SER A 25 -9.53 -8.25 -10.56
CA SER A 25 -9.49 -8.79 -11.92
C SER A 25 -8.06 -8.88 -12.44
N HIS A 26 -7.77 -9.98 -13.14
CA HIS A 26 -6.52 -10.10 -13.90
C HIS A 26 -6.61 -9.32 -15.21
N PHE A 27 -5.47 -8.84 -15.65
CA PHE A 27 -5.31 -8.23 -16.97
C PHE A 27 -3.91 -8.50 -17.50
N THR A 28 -3.80 -8.52 -18.83
CA THR A 28 -2.52 -8.76 -19.51
C THR A 28 -2.12 -7.50 -20.25
N ILE A 29 -0.87 -7.08 -20.09
CA ILE A 29 -0.24 -6.02 -20.87
C ILE A 29 0.57 -6.68 -21.97
N SER A 30 0.27 -6.34 -23.22
CA SER A 30 0.98 -6.84 -24.40
C SER A 30 2.20 -5.97 -24.76
N ASN A 31 3.12 -6.55 -25.54
CA ASN A 31 4.31 -5.84 -26.06
C ASN A 31 4.00 -4.61 -26.97
N HIS A 32 2.74 -4.41 -27.33
CA HIS A 32 2.31 -3.38 -28.29
C HIS A 32 1.39 -2.32 -27.68
N GLU A 33 1.19 -2.32 -26.38
CA GLU A 33 0.36 -1.32 -25.70
C GLU A 33 1.15 -0.01 -25.52
N GLY A 34 0.82 0.98 -26.33
CA GLY A 34 1.52 2.27 -26.35
C GLY A 34 1.53 2.98 -24.99
N TYR A 35 0.44 2.89 -24.23
CA TYR A 35 0.37 3.44 -22.87
C TYR A 35 1.40 2.79 -21.94
N ALA A 36 1.44 1.46 -21.90
CA ALA A 36 2.37 0.71 -21.07
C ALA A 36 3.83 1.00 -21.43
N MET A 37 4.13 1.09 -22.74
CA MET A 37 5.47 1.45 -23.22
C MET A 37 5.89 2.87 -22.77
N CYS A 38 4.97 3.85 -22.84
CA CYS A 38 5.26 5.22 -22.41
C CYS A 38 5.48 5.34 -20.89
N HIS A 39 4.87 4.45 -20.10
CA HIS A 39 4.97 4.45 -18.63
C HIS A 39 5.94 3.40 -18.09
N GLY A 40 6.71 2.74 -18.96
CA GLY A 40 7.71 1.74 -18.55
C GLY A 40 7.13 0.49 -17.87
N ILE A 41 5.86 0.16 -18.19
CA ILE A 41 5.22 -1.03 -17.66
C ILE A 41 5.58 -2.21 -18.56
N ALA A 42 6.27 -3.20 -18.01
CA ALA A 42 6.66 -4.39 -18.74
C ALA A 42 5.44 -5.22 -19.18
N PRO A 43 5.49 -5.89 -20.34
CA PRO A 43 4.49 -6.88 -20.69
C PRO A 43 4.40 -8.00 -19.66
N GLY A 44 3.19 -8.45 -19.38
CA GLY A 44 2.97 -9.50 -18.37
C GLY A 44 1.52 -9.59 -17.92
N ASP A 45 1.29 -10.52 -17.02
CA ASP A 45 -0.01 -10.71 -16.37
C ASP A 45 0.01 -10.03 -15.02
N TYR A 46 -1.01 -9.24 -14.75
CA TYR A 46 -1.16 -8.42 -13.56
C TYR A 46 -2.55 -8.61 -12.94
N VAL A 47 -2.69 -8.19 -11.69
CA VAL A 47 -3.97 -8.11 -10.98
C VAL A 47 -4.21 -6.68 -10.53
N ARG A 48 -5.46 -6.27 -10.50
CA ARG A 48 -5.88 -4.95 -10.05
C ARG A 48 -7.11 -5.04 -9.15
N LEU A 49 -7.21 -4.07 -8.26
CA LEU A 49 -8.39 -3.77 -7.47
C LEU A 49 -9.13 -2.61 -8.12
N GLU A 50 -10.42 -2.80 -8.34
CA GLU A 50 -11.33 -1.80 -8.92
C GLU A 50 -12.46 -1.49 -7.92
N HIS A 51 -12.92 -0.25 -7.93
CA HIS A 51 -14.15 0.19 -7.24
C HIS A 51 -15.04 0.93 -8.23
N CYS A 52 -16.29 0.48 -8.39
CA CYS A 52 -17.23 1.03 -9.37
C CYS A 52 -16.65 1.13 -10.79
N GLY A 53 -15.78 0.21 -11.19
CA GLY A 53 -15.11 0.18 -12.50
C GLY A 53 -13.89 1.10 -12.64
N SER A 54 -13.53 1.87 -11.61
CA SER A 54 -12.30 2.65 -11.56
C SER A 54 -11.19 1.84 -10.89
N ILE A 55 -9.98 1.86 -11.48
CA ILE A 55 -8.82 1.17 -10.90
C ILE A 55 -8.38 1.96 -9.66
N LEU A 56 -8.25 1.26 -8.52
CA LEU A 56 -7.67 1.82 -7.30
C LEU A 56 -6.18 1.56 -7.23
N MET A 57 -5.75 0.33 -7.49
CA MET A 57 -4.34 -0.04 -7.54
C MET A 57 -4.12 -1.33 -8.34
N SER A 58 -2.86 -1.64 -8.61
CA SER A 58 -2.44 -2.87 -9.30
C SER A 58 -1.10 -3.38 -8.75
N ASN A 59 -0.61 -4.53 -9.24
CA ASN A 59 0.74 -5.01 -8.93
C ASN A 59 1.76 -4.69 -10.04
N THR A 60 1.54 -3.64 -10.82
CA THR A 60 2.47 -3.22 -11.87
C THR A 60 3.82 -2.75 -11.29
N PRO A 61 4.88 -2.69 -12.11
CA PRO A 61 6.18 -2.17 -11.66
C PRO A 61 6.12 -0.73 -11.13
N MET A 62 5.14 0.06 -11.52
CA MET A 62 4.94 1.41 -11.01
C MET A 62 4.65 1.38 -9.50
N GLU A 63 3.66 0.59 -9.09
CA GLU A 63 3.30 0.43 -7.66
C GLU A 63 4.48 -0.05 -6.81
N LYS A 64 5.29 -0.97 -7.34
CA LYS A 64 6.47 -1.46 -6.65
C LYS A 64 7.52 -0.36 -6.45
N ARG A 65 7.80 0.43 -7.50
CA ARG A 65 8.77 1.53 -7.41
C ARG A 65 8.33 2.64 -6.47
N THR A 66 7.04 2.99 -6.49
CA THR A 66 6.52 4.09 -5.67
C THR A 66 6.42 3.73 -4.18
N ASN A 67 6.51 2.46 -3.85
CA ASN A 67 6.51 1.96 -2.47
C ASN A 67 7.91 1.49 -1.99
N GLU A 68 8.97 1.64 -2.81
CA GLU A 68 10.31 1.13 -2.49
C GLU A 68 10.89 1.77 -1.23
N ASP A 69 10.71 3.08 -1.07
CA ASP A 69 11.21 3.80 0.10
C ASP A 69 10.55 3.29 1.40
N PHE A 70 9.24 3.09 1.40
CA PHE A 70 8.55 2.50 2.54
C PHE A 70 9.07 1.09 2.86
N VAL A 71 9.10 0.20 1.87
CA VAL A 71 9.53 -1.20 2.07
C VAL A 71 10.96 -1.28 2.58
N THR A 72 11.84 -0.33 2.15
CA THR A 72 13.24 -0.28 2.58
C THR A 72 13.42 0.23 4.00
N ASN A 73 12.56 1.14 4.45
CA ASN A 73 12.67 1.78 5.78
C ASN A 73 11.79 1.11 6.85
N ALA A 74 10.85 0.24 6.45
CA ALA A 74 9.94 -0.41 7.38
C ALA A 74 10.69 -1.27 8.41
N HIS A 75 10.39 -1.06 9.70
CA HIS A 75 10.98 -1.81 10.81
C HIS A 75 10.09 -1.77 12.06
N GLY A 76 10.36 -2.67 12.99
CA GLY A 76 9.70 -2.75 14.29
C GLY A 76 8.19 -2.96 14.18
N LYS A 77 7.42 -2.19 14.92
CA LYS A 77 5.97 -2.15 14.83
C LYS A 77 5.54 -1.22 13.69
N VAL A 78 4.79 -1.73 12.74
CA VAL A 78 4.37 -1.02 11.52
C VAL A 78 2.87 -0.76 11.54
N LEU A 79 2.47 0.48 11.25
CA LEU A 79 1.08 0.85 10.95
C LEU A 79 0.95 1.19 9.46
N ILE A 80 0.03 0.52 8.77
CA ILE A 80 -0.28 0.79 7.36
C ILE A 80 -1.74 1.26 7.27
N GLY A 81 -1.96 2.43 6.71
CA GLY A 81 -3.28 2.90 6.29
C GLY A 81 -3.57 2.46 4.86
N GLY A 82 -4.63 1.64 4.69
CA GLY A 82 -5.00 1.00 3.43
C GLY A 82 -4.43 -0.41 3.26
N LEU A 83 -5.28 -1.35 2.86
CA LEU A 83 -4.89 -2.73 2.55
C LEU A 83 -4.55 -2.90 1.06
N GLY A 84 -5.29 -2.23 0.20
CA GLY A 84 -5.21 -2.38 -1.24
C GLY A 84 -5.29 -3.85 -1.67
N ILE A 85 -4.31 -4.32 -2.46
CA ILE A 85 -4.15 -5.73 -2.82
C ILE A 85 -3.18 -6.49 -1.89
N GLY A 86 -2.68 -5.86 -0.83
CA GLY A 86 -1.71 -6.46 0.10
C GLY A 86 -0.27 -6.50 -0.41
N LEU A 87 0.06 -5.75 -1.47
CA LEU A 87 1.37 -5.78 -2.12
C LEU A 87 2.51 -5.45 -1.15
N ILE A 88 2.43 -4.30 -0.49
CA ILE A 88 3.45 -3.82 0.46
C ILE A 88 3.44 -4.64 1.77
N LEU A 89 2.26 -5.11 2.19
CA LEU A 89 2.10 -5.95 3.37
C LEU A 89 2.89 -7.26 3.21
N LEU A 90 2.71 -7.98 2.09
CA LEU A 90 3.46 -9.22 1.83
C LEU A 90 4.95 -8.97 1.62
N ALA A 91 5.35 -7.79 1.13
CA ALA A 91 6.75 -7.46 0.92
C ALA A 91 7.55 -7.36 2.24
N ILE A 92 6.89 -7.00 3.35
CA ILE A 92 7.58 -6.73 4.63
C ILE A 92 7.27 -7.75 5.73
N GLN A 93 6.16 -8.50 5.67
CA GLN A 93 5.69 -9.31 6.81
C GLN A 93 6.68 -10.38 7.28
N ASP A 94 7.52 -10.89 6.38
CA ASP A 94 8.51 -11.94 6.67
C ASP A 94 9.90 -11.38 7.00
N ASP A 95 10.09 -10.05 6.93
CA ASP A 95 11.34 -9.43 7.33
C ASP A 95 11.56 -9.62 8.84
N PRO A 96 12.77 -10.09 9.25
CA PRO A 96 13.11 -10.23 10.66
C PRO A 96 13.16 -8.91 11.45
N MET A 97 13.28 -7.77 10.76
CA MET A 97 13.21 -6.43 11.38
C MET A 97 11.79 -6.00 11.73
N ILE A 98 10.77 -6.71 11.26
CA ILE A 98 9.35 -6.41 11.53
C ILE A 98 8.88 -7.25 12.72
N ASP A 99 8.35 -6.58 13.74
CA ASP A 99 7.79 -7.22 14.94
C ASP A 99 6.27 -7.47 14.82
N LYS A 100 5.53 -6.45 14.38
CA LYS A 100 4.07 -6.48 14.22
C LYS A 100 3.66 -5.54 13.10
N ILE A 101 2.59 -5.88 12.37
CA ILE A 101 1.98 -5.03 11.36
C ILE A 101 0.50 -4.86 11.69
N THR A 102 0.07 -3.61 11.84
CA THR A 102 -1.34 -3.23 11.96
C THR A 102 -1.77 -2.56 10.66
N VAL A 103 -2.74 -3.13 9.96
CA VAL A 103 -3.33 -2.54 8.75
C VAL A 103 -4.70 -1.98 9.10
N VAL A 104 -4.94 -0.73 8.77
CA VAL A 104 -6.23 -0.06 8.94
C VAL A 104 -6.86 0.11 7.56
N GLU A 105 -7.91 -0.67 7.27
CA GLU A 105 -8.65 -0.63 6.00
C GLU A 105 -10.08 -0.19 6.26
N LYS A 106 -10.54 0.79 5.50
CA LYS A 106 -11.87 1.40 5.66
C LYS A 106 -13.01 0.49 5.22
N ASN A 107 -12.78 -0.31 4.17
CA ASN A 107 -13.83 -1.05 3.49
C ASN A 107 -13.80 -2.53 3.88
N GLN A 108 -14.83 -3.00 4.59
CA GLN A 108 -14.94 -4.41 4.95
C GLN A 108 -14.94 -5.32 3.71
N GLU A 109 -15.53 -4.86 2.59
CA GLU A 109 -15.54 -5.60 1.34
C GLU A 109 -14.12 -5.83 0.78
N VAL A 110 -13.21 -4.86 0.94
CA VAL A 110 -11.80 -5.00 0.53
C VAL A 110 -11.10 -6.01 1.44
N ILE A 111 -11.33 -5.96 2.75
CA ILE A 111 -10.81 -6.95 3.70
C ILE A 111 -11.26 -8.36 3.32
N ASP A 112 -12.57 -8.56 3.12
CA ASP A 112 -13.16 -9.85 2.78
C ASP A 112 -12.70 -10.35 1.39
N LEU A 113 -12.49 -9.42 0.45
CA LEU A 113 -12.07 -9.71 -0.92
C LEU A 113 -10.59 -10.10 -1.00
N VAL A 114 -9.74 -9.38 -0.29
CA VAL A 114 -8.27 -9.47 -0.41
C VAL A 114 -7.67 -10.32 0.70
N ALA A 115 -7.86 -9.95 1.98
CA ALA A 115 -7.18 -10.59 3.10
C ALA A 115 -7.46 -12.10 3.18
N SER A 116 -8.67 -12.53 2.78
CA SER A 116 -9.04 -13.95 2.76
C SER A 116 -8.21 -14.81 1.78
N GLN A 117 -7.47 -14.18 0.88
CA GLN A 117 -6.65 -14.83 -0.14
C GLN A 117 -5.15 -14.71 0.15
N LEU A 118 -4.75 -13.81 1.05
CA LEU A 118 -3.34 -13.57 1.35
C LEU A 118 -2.78 -14.61 2.34
N PRO A 119 -1.54 -15.08 2.16
CA PRO A 119 -0.83 -15.92 3.12
C PRO A 119 -0.29 -15.06 4.30
N LEU A 120 -1.19 -14.49 5.08
CA LEU A 120 -0.81 -13.59 6.16
C LEU A 120 -0.08 -14.30 7.29
N SER A 121 1.00 -13.69 7.77
CA SER A 121 1.73 -14.16 8.95
C SER A 121 0.99 -13.81 10.25
N ASN A 122 1.40 -14.41 11.35
CA ASN A 122 0.84 -14.11 12.67
C ASN A 122 1.25 -12.73 13.23
N LYS A 123 2.12 -12.00 12.54
CA LYS A 123 2.48 -10.61 12.86
C LYS A 123 1.41 -9.61 12.41
N VAL A 124 0.52 -10.02 11.49
CA VAL A 124 -0.43 -9.13 10.83
C VAL A 124 -1.77 -9.09 11.55
N GLU A 125 -2.22 -7.89 11.85
CA GLU A 125 -3.56 -7.57 12.32
C GLU A 125 -4.24 -6.60 11.36
N ILE A 126 -5.48 -6.89 10.94
CA ILE A 126 -6.25 -6.00 10.05
C ILE A 126 -7.45 -5.47 10.82
N ILE A 127 -7.60 -4.15 10.85
CA ILE A 127 -8.66 -3.42 11.55
C ILE A 127 -9.54 -2.74 10.51
N CYS A 128 -10.85 -2.99 10.57
CA CYS A 128 -11.82 -2.28 9.74
C CYS A 128 -12.14 -0.93 10.36
N ALA A 129 -11.50 0.14 9.89
CA ALA A 129 -11.72 1.51 10.35
C ALA A 129 -11.25 2.52 9.29
N ASP A 130 -11.76 3.76 9.39
CA ASP A 130 -11.23 4.88 8.63
C ASP A 130 -9.99 5.45 9.35
N VAL A 131 -8.88 5.60 8.66
CA VAL A 131 -7.64 6.16 9.24
C VAL A 131 -7.83 7.59 9.75
N TYR A 132 -8.78 8.34 9.20
CA TYR A 132 -9.11 9.68 9.70
C TYR A 132 -9.76 9.65 11.08
N ASP A 133 -10.45 8.56 11.44
CA ASP A 133 -11.13 8.40 12.73
C ASP A 133 -10.40 7.44 13.68
N TYR A 134 -9.57 6.53 13.14
CA TYR A 134 -8.86 5.54 13.93
C TYR A 134 -7.88 6.20 14.90
N VAL A 135 -7.90 5.73 16.14
CA VAL A 135 -6.97 6.14 17.20
C VAL A 135 -6.13 4.93 17.58
N PRO A 136 -4.82 4.92 17.29
CA PRO A 136 -3.94 3.82 17.68
C PRO A 136 -3.90 3.61 19.20
N GLU A 137 -3.84 2.33 19.62
CA GLU A 137 -3.66 1.93 21.04
C GLU A 137 -2.19 1.67 21.40
N ASP A 138 -1.29 1.70 20.39
CA ASP A 138 0.13 1.38 20.52
C ASP A 138 1.00 2.48 19.88
N PHE A 139 2.31 2.43 20.11
CA PHE A 139 3.30 3.23 19.41
C PHE A 139 3.96 2.39 18.32
N TYR A 140 4.39 3.04 17.24
CA TYR A 140 4.92 2.40 16.04
C TYR A 140 6.31 2.95 15.69
N ASN A 141 7.14 2.10 15.12
CA ASN A 141 8.44 2.48 14.55
C ASN A 141 8.27 3.01 13.12
N THR A 142 7.27 2.46 12.43
CA THR A 142 6.97 2.81 11.03
C THR A 142 5.48 3.08 10.86
N ILE A 143 5.13 4.21 10.25
CA ILE A 143 3.75 4.58 9.92
C ILE A 143 3.71 4.95 8.43
N TYR A 144 2.81 4.33 7.66
CA TYR A 144 2.69 4.59 6.24
C TYR A 144 1.24 4.62 5.79
N MET A 145 0.87 5.67 5.04
CA MET A 145 -0.48 5.85 4.53
C MET A 145 -0.51 5.69 3.01
N ASP A 146 -1.23 4.65 2.54
CA ASP A 146 -1.43 4.31 1.14
C ASP A 146 -2.94 4.18 0.85
N ILE A 147 -3.65 5.31 0.91
CA ILE A 147 -5.11 5.38 0.81
C ILE A 147 -5.62 6.15 -0.41
N TRP A 148 -4.72 6.74 -1.19
CA TRP A 148 -5.07 7.58 -2.34
C TRP A 148 -4.95 6.81 -3.64
N SER A 149 -5.92 6.97 -4.54
CA SER A 149 -5.88 6.44 -5.91
C SER A 149 -5.32 7.43 -6.93
N PHE A 150 -5.03 8.65 -6.51
CA PHE A 150 -4.37 9.69 -7.31
C PHE A 150 -3.68 10.70 -6.38
N ILE A 151 -2.71 11.42 -6.93
CA ILE A 151 -1.95 12.42 -6.19
C ILE A 151 -1.93 13.77 -6.92
N ASN A 152 -1.87 14.84 -6.16
CA ASN A 152 -1.57 16.20 -6.58
C ASN A 152 -1.22 17.06 -5.36
N GLU A 153 -0.83 18.33 -5.60
CA GLU A 153 -0.49 19.27 -4.52
C GLU A 153 -1.63 19.45 -3.50
N GLY A 154 -2.90 19.50 -3.95
CA GLY A 154 -4.06 19.63 -3.06
C GLY A 154 -4.17 18.43 -2.12
N VAL A 155 -4.08 17.19 -2.63
CA VAL A 155 -4.07 15.98 -1.80
C VAL A 155 -2.90 16.00 -0.81
N CYS A 156 -1.72 16.47 -1.24
CA CYS A 156 -0.56 16.57 -0.35
C CYS A 156 -0.81 17.50 0.84
N TYR A 157 -1.27 18.73 0.58
CA TYR A 157 -1.43 19.73 1.63
C TYR A 157 -2.71 19.61 2.44
N ASP A 158 -3.81 19.16 1.82
CA ASP A 158 -5.12 19.11 2.46
C ASP A 158 -5.41 17.75 3.14
N GLU A 159 -4.70 16.68 2.76
CA GLU A 159 -4.97 15.33 3.28
C GLU A 159 -3.70 14.67 3.87
N MET A 160 -2.58 14.56 3.11
CA MET A 160 -1.39 13.81 3.55
C MET A 160 -0.73 14.44 4.76
N TYR A 161 -0.40 15.74 4.72
CA TYR A 161 0.23 16.41 5.85
C TYR A 161 -0.65 16.42 7.11
N PRO A 162 -1.95 16.76 7.06
CA PRO A 162 -2.82 16.66 8.24
C PRO A 162 -2.91 15.23 8.81
N LEU A 163 -2.85 14.21 7.94
CA LEU A 163 -2.87 12.82 8.39
C LEU A 163 -1.53 12.44 9.05
N MET A 164 -0.40 12.85 8.48
CA MET A 164 0.91 12.68 9.10
C MET A 164 1.00 13.38 10.46
N ASP A 165 0.56 14.64 10.58
CA ASP A 165 0.52 15.39 11.84
C ASP A 165 -0.32 14.67 12.89
N LYS A 166 -1.47 14.07 12.48
CA LYS A 166 -2.30 13.27 13.38
C LYS A 166 -1.54 12.05 13.92
N TYR A 167 -0.76 11.38 13.09
CA TYR A 167 -0.13 10.11 13.44
C TYR A 167 1.29 10.25 14.01
N GLU A 168 1.97 11.39 13.84
CA GLU A 168 3.32 11.63 14.35
C GLU A 168 3.44 11.38 15.87
N GLN A 169 2.39 11.70 16.64
CA GLN A 169 2.36 11.46 18.08
C GLN A 169 2.38 9.99 18.49
N TYR A 170 2.13 9.06 17.55
CA TYR A 170 2.16 7.62 17.75
C TYR A 170 3.46 6.97 17.26
N LEU A 171 4.44 7.75 16.80
CA LEU A 171 5.79 7.25 16.62
C LEU A 171 6.44 6.97 17.97
N ASP A 172 7.22 5.90 18.07
CA ASP A 172 8.00 5.60 19.27
C ASP A 172 9.09 6.65 19.46
N VAL A 173 8.97 7.44 20.51
CA VAL A 173 9.92 8.53 20.83
C VAL A 173 11.33 8.03 21.17
N ASN A 174 11.51 6.72 21.42
CA ASN A 174 12.80 6.10 21.69
C ASN A 174 13.48 5.56 20.44
N ASP A 175 12.81 5.63 19.30
CA ASP A 175 13.32 5.17 18.00
C ASP A 175 13.86 6.38 17.21
N GLU A 176 15.18 6.48 17.10
CA GLU A 176 15.84 7.56 16.35
C GLU A 176 15.64 7.41 14.83
N ASP A 177 15.30 6.20 14.36
CA ASP A 177 15.06 5.87 12.96
C ASP A 177 13.54 5.84 12.61
N GLY A 178 12.68 6.30 13.52
CA GLY A 178 11.23 6.31 13.35
C GLY A 178 10.79 6.92 12.02
N TYR A 179 9.96 6.19 11.27
CA TYR A 179 9.57 6.55 9.89
C TYR A 179 8.07 6.81 9.79
N ILE A 180 7.70 7.94 9.21
CA ILE A 180 6.31 8.25 8.82
C ILE A 180 6.27 8.89 7.45
N ASP A 181 5.45 8.35 6.53
CA ASP A 181 5.25 8.94 5.21
C ASP A 181 3.90 8.53 4.60
N CYS A 182 3.56 9.14 3.46
CA CYS A 182 2.41 8.84 2.63
C CYS A 182 2.87 8.41 1.23
N TRP A 183 2.09 7.52 0.60
CA TRP A 183 2.34 7.10 -0.77
C TRP A 183 2.50 8.28 -1.73
N CYS A 184 3.63 8.31 -2.43
CA CYS A 184 3.96 9.35 -3.41
C CYS A 184 3.84 10.80 -2.88
N ARG A 185 4.05 11.04 -1.59
CA ARG A 185 4.00 12.41 -1.02
C ARG A 185 5.01 13.34 -1.67
N TYR A 186 6.23 12.85 -1.91
CA TYR A 186 7.28 13.64 -2.57
C TYR A 186 6.88 14.12 -3.96
N GLU A 187 6.26 13.23 -4.75
CA GLU A 187 5.76 13.52 -6.10
C GLU A 187 4.57 14.47 -6.03
N ALA A 188 3.64 14.22 -5.11
CA ALA A 188 2.46 15.05 -4.91
C ALA A 188 2.83 16.50 -4.57
N GLU A 189 3.74 16.70 -3.62
CA GLU A 189 4.25 18.01 -3.19
C GLU A 189 4.87 18.82 -4.34
N ARG A 190 5.46 18.14 -5.31
CA ARG A 190 6.15 18.76 -6.47
C ARG A 190 5.35 18.77 -7.74
N GLY A 191 4.11 18.30 -7.72
CA GLY A 191 3.28 18.16 -8.91
C GLY A 191 3.87 17.22 -9.97
N ILE A 192 4.67 16.24 -9.55
CA ILE A 192 5.26 15.22 -10.43
C ILE A 192 4.18 14.19 -10.73
N ARG A 193 4.03 13.84 -12.01
CA ARG A 193 3.14 12.74 -12.42
C ARG A 193 3.86 11.40 -12.32
N ILE A 194 3.19 10.42 -11.73
CA ILE A 194 3.63 9.03 -11.59
C ILE A 194 3.06 8.15 -12.69
#